data_ae4979951ba6723355f1cb0c9465e2b0
#
_entry.id   ae4979951ba6723355f1cb0c9465e2b0
#
_cell.length_a   1.000
_cell.length_b   1.000
_cell.length_c   1.000
_cell.angle_alpha   90.00
_cell.angle_beta   90.00
_cell.angle_gamma   90.00
#
_symmetry.space_group_name_H-M   'P 1'
#
loop_
_entity.id
_entity.type
_entity.pdbx_description
1 polymer ?
#
loop_
_entity_poly.entity_id
_entity_poly.type
_entity_poly.pdbx_seq_one_letter_code
_entity_poly.pdbx_strand_id
1 'polypeptide(L)'
;IFVDRLTFYIDTILIGEVLEGTMAKIAVIGAGYVGLTTGACLASLGHDVVVADNDNDRVNSLKIGEIPFFEPGLKELVGKVVDSQRLSFVFGAANASKEAEFHFLCLPTPSNKDGSSDLSFLEEGINEISSVLNPNSIVVNKSTVPLGTAKKIQNSLGRNGAHVVSNPEFLREGE
;
A
#
# COMPACT_ATOMS: atom_id res chain seq x y z
N ILE A 1 17.74 8.90 -5.81
CA ILE A 1 18.16 9.17 -4.41
C ILE A 1 16.97 8.95 -3.45
N PHE A 2 15.76 9.37 -3.83
CA PHE A 2 14.59 9.24 -2.95
C PHE A 2 14.03 7.80 -2.96
N VAL A 3 13.94 7.18 -4.12
CA VAL A 3 13.57 5.76 -4.29
C VAL A 3 14.53 4.86 -3.50
N ASP A 4 15.84 5.16 -3.51
CA ASP A 4 16.85 4.40 -2.74
C ASP A 4 16.64 4.52 -1.23
N ARG A 5 16.21 5.69 -0.73
CA ARG A 5 15.94 5.88 0.70
C ARG A 5 14.67 5.16 1.15
N LEU A 6 13.60 5.19 0.35
CA LEU A 6 12.37 4.48 0.66
C LEU A 6 12.58 2.96 0.61
N THR A 7 13.32 2.47 -0.38
CA THR A 7 13.74 1.08 -0.49
C THR A 7 14.52 0.67 0.75
N PHE A 8 15.52 1.45 1.18
CA PHE A 8 16.30 1.18 2.38
C PHE A 8 15.44 1.14 3.65
N TYR A 9 14.45 2.02 3.77
CA TYR A 9 13.57 2.08 4.95
C TYR A 9 12.60 0.89 5.01
N ILE A 10 12.08 0.46 3.85
CA ILE A 10 11.21 -0.72 3.74
C ILE A 10 12.00 -2.00 4.00
N ASP A 11 13.22 -2.11 3.45
CA ASP A 11 14.12 -3.25 3.66
C ASP A 11 14.54 -3.41 5.12
N THR A 12 14.85 -2.30 5.80
CA THR A 12 15.45 -2.38 7.14
C THR A 12 14.43 -2.66 8.24
N ILE A 13 13.16 -2.23 8.08
CA ILE A 13 12.19 -2.23 9.19
C ILE A 13 11.14 -3.34 9.09
N LEU A 14 10.71 -3.72 7.88
CA LEU A 14 9.58 -4.64 7.72
C LEU A 14 9.93 -5.97 7.05
N ILE A 15 11.01 -6.04 6.32
CA ILE A 15 11.26 -7.17 5.40
C ILE A 15 12.67 -7.77 5.60
N GLY A 16 13.58 -7.06 6.22
CA GLY A 16 15.00 -7.36 6.23
C GLY A 16 15.42 -8.70 6.84
N GLU A 17 14.66 -9.27 7.76
CA GLU A 17 15.00 -10.58 8.34
C GLU A 17 14.02 -11.71 7.96
N VAL A 18 12.80 -11.37 7.50
CA VAL A 18 11.73 -12.35 7.26
C VAL A 18 11.64 -12.78 5.80
N LEU A 19 12.09 -11.94 4.87
CA LEU A 19 11.88 -12.18 3.43
C LEU A 19 13.17 -12.19 2.60
N GLU A 20 14.36 -12.25 3.19
CA GLU A 20 15.59 -12.44 2.40
C GLU A 20 15.47 -13.72 1.56
N GLY A 21 15.30 -13.54 0.24
CA GLY A 21 15.20 -14.61 -0.73
C GLY A 21 13.81 -15.21 -0.94
N THR A 22 12.76 -14.75 -0.26
CA THR A 22 11.38 -15.22 -0.48
C THR A 22 10.54 -14.16 -1.21
N MET A 23 9.89 -14.55 -2.31
CA MET A 23 8.88 -13.74 -2.98
C MET A 23 7.60 -13.73 -2.17
N ALA A 24 7.09 -12.54 -1.82
CA ALA A 24 5.81 -12.37 -1.17
C ALA A 24 4.78 -11.80 -2.15
N LYS A 25 3.50 -12.14 -1.92
CA LYS A 25 2.36 -11.53 -2.59
C LYS A 25 1.86 -10.35 -1.75
N ILE A 26 1.88 -9.17 -2.32
CA ILE A 26 1.61 -7.91 -1.62
C ILE A 26 0.46 -7.17 -2.28
N ALA A 27 -0.52 -6.77 -1.48
CA ALA A 27 -1.55 -5.82 -1.88
C ALA A 27 -1.22 -4.42 -1.34
N VAL A 28 -1.27 -3.41 -2.19
CA VAL A 28 -1.20 -2.00 -1.79
C VAL A 28 -2.54 -1.35 -2.06
N ILE A 29 -3.17 -0.82 -1.04
CA ILE A 29 -4.51 -0.24 -1.08
C ILE A 29 -4.40 1.28 -1.08
N GLY A 30 -4.77 1.88 -2.21
CA GLY A 30 -4.58 3.29 -2.53
C GLY A 30 -3.38 3.50 -3.47
N ALA A 31 -3.65 4.00 -4.68
CA ALA A 31 -2.66 4.30 -5.73
C ALA A 31 -2.28 5.80 -5.76
N GLY A 32 -2.31 6.47 -4.61
CA GLY A 32 -1.77 7.80 -4.43
C GLY A 32 -0.23 7.78 -4.38
N TYR A 33 0.36 8.93 -4.02
CA TYR A 33 1.80 9.13 -3.95
C TYR A 33 2.51 8.03 -3.12
N VAL A 34 2.08 7.85 -1.86
CA VAL A 34 2.69 6.85 -0.96
C VAL A 34 2.48 5.42 -1.48
N GLY A 35 1.26 5.09 -1.90
CA GLY A 35 0.95 3.72 -2.31
C GLY A 35 1.66 3.30 -3.59
N LEU A 36 1.64 4.14 -4.63
CA LEU A 36 2.32 3.82 -5.89
C LEU A 36 3.83 3.71 -5.71
N THR A 37 4.44 4.63 -4.95
CA THR A 37 5.88 4.60 -4.67
C THR A 37 6.25 3.35 -3.87
N THR A 38 5.50 3.05 -2.80
CA THR A 38 5.68 1.83 -1.99
C THR A 38 5.56 0.57 -2.85
N GLY A 39 4.50 0.49 -3.66
CA GLY A 39 4.27 -0.67 -4.53
C GLY A 39 5.37 -0.89 -5.56
N ALA A 40 5.82 0.19 -6.22
CA ALA A 40 6.90 0.12 -7.20
C ALA A 40 8.24 -0.30 -6.56
N CYS A 41 8.56 0.21 -5.37
CA CYS A 41 9.76 -0.18 -4.62
C CYS A 41 9.72 -1.66 -4.22
N LEU A 42 8.61 -2.13 -3.64
CA LEU A 42 8.45 -3.53 -3.26
C LEU A 42 8.55 -4.47 -4.47
N ALA A 43 7.94 -4.09 -5.60
CA ALA A 43 8.05 -4.85 -6.84
C ALA A 43 9.50 -4.88 -7.37
N SER A 44 10.27 -3.80 -7.21
CA SER A 44 11.67 -3.75 -7.61
C SER A 44 12.59 -4.65 -6.78
N LEU A 45 12.17 -4.99 -5.56
CA LEU A 45 12.84 -5.96 -4.69
C LEU A 45 12.50 -7.42 -5.04
N GLY A 46 11.61 -7.64 -6.02
CA GLY A 46 11.27 -8.97 -6.52
C GLY A 46 9.97 -9.54 -6.00
N HIS A 47 9.19 -8.78 -5.23
CA HIS A 47 7.87 -9.22 -4.76
C HIS A 47 6.81 -9.11 -5.86
N ASP A 48 5.73 -9.89 -5.75
CA ASP A 48 4.54 -9.78 -6.61
C ASP A 48 3.56 -8.78 -5.98
N VAL A 49 3.41 -7.61 -6.59
CA VAL A 49 2.65 -6.50 -6.02
C VAL A 49 1.42 -6.17 -6.86
N VAL A 50 0.27 -6.08 -6.21
CA VAL A 50 -0.97 -5.59 -6.79
C VAL A 50 -1.36 -4.30 -6.10
N VAL A 51 -1.42 -3.20 -6.85
CA VAL A 51 -1.87 -1.90 -6.34
C VAL A 51 -3.34 -1.71 -6.70
N ALA A 52 -4.17 -1.42 -5.71
CA ALA A 52 -5.61 -1.16 -5.90
C ALA A 52 -5.96 0.30 -5.64
N ASP A 53 -6.93 0.80 -6.38
CA ASP A 53 -7.59 2.07 -6.12
C ASP A 53 -9.09 1.97 -6.43
N ASN A 54 -9.91 2.81 -5.78
CA ASN A 54 -11.34 2.91 -6.04
C ASN A 54 -11.67 3.98 -7.10
N ASP A 55 -10.66 4.65 -7.66
CA ASP A 55 -10.75 5.51 -8.84
C ASP A 55 -10.39 4.70 -10.09
N ASN A 56 -11.40 4.33 -10.86
CA ASN A 56 -11.23 3.52 -12.06
C ASN A 56 -10.43 4.23 -13.16
N ASP A 57 -10.54 5.55 -13.26
CA ASP A 57 -9.79 6.34 -14.26
C ASP A 57 -8.31 6.35 -13.88
N ARG A 58 -7.97 6.50 -12.60
CA ARG A 58 -6.61 6.38 -12.09
C ARG A 58 -6.04 4.99 -12.40
N VAL A 59 -6.77 3.93 -12.11
CA VAL A 59 -6.33 2.55 -12.39
C VAL A 59 -6.06 2.36 -13.87
N ASN A 60 -6.93 2.88 -14.75
CA ASN A 60 -6.75 2.76 -16.20
C ASN A 60 -5.54 3.58 -16.69
N SER A 61 -5.33 4.78 -16.18
CA SER A 61 -4.14 5.59 -16.49
C SER A 61 -2.85 4.89 -16.07
N LEU A 62 -2.80 4.31 -14.85
CA LEU A 62 -1.64 3.56 -14.39
C LEU A 62 -1.34 2.33 -15.24
N LYS A 63 -2.36 1.61 -15.73
CA LYS A 63 -2.19 0.45 -16.63
C LYS A 63 -1.53 0.79 -17.95
N ILE A 64 -1.66 2.04 -18.43
CA ILE A 64 -1.01 2.52 -19.66
C ILE A 64 0.26 3.33 -19.37
N GLY A 65 0.75 3.31 -18.11
CA GLY A 65 2.00 3.96 -17.70
C GLY A 65 1.89 5.46 -17.46
N GLU A 66 0.67 6.00 -17.31
CA GLU A 66 0.44 7.40 -16.93
C GLU A 66 0.40 7.53 -15.41
N ILE A 67 1.38 8.23 -14.84
CA ILE A 67 1.47 8.47 -13.40
C ILE A 67 0.89 9.86 -13.09
N PRO A 68 -0.07 9.98 -12.14
CA PRO A 68 -0.81 11.22 -11.91
C PRO A 68 -0.05 12.32 -11.16
N PHE A 69 1.20 12.07 -10.81
CA PHE A 69 2.08 13.02 -10.11
C PHE A 69 3.53 12.85 -10.56
N PHE A 70 4.37 13.83 -10.28
CA PHE A 70 5.77 13.80 -10.62
C PHE A 70 6.62 13.37 -9.43
N GLU A 71 7.41 12.31 -9.63
CA GLU A 71 8.47 11.88 -8.73
C GLU A 71 9.67 11.42 -9.56
N PRO A 72 10.86 11.98 -9.31
CA PRO A 72 12.07 11.63 -10.09
C PRO A 72 12.36 10.12 -10.04
N GLY A 73 12.41 9.49 -11.21
CA GLY A 73 12.73 8.07 -11.37
C GLY A 73 11.56 7.10 -11.18
N LEU A 74 10.41 7.57 -10.68
CA LEU A 74 9.26 6.69 -10.43
C LEU A 74 8.67 6.13 -11.72
N LYS A 75 8.56 6.94 -12.77
CA LYS A 75 8.00 6.50 -14.05
C LYS A 75 8.82 5.38 -14.68
N GLU A 76 10.12 5.52 -14.67
CA GLU A 76 11.06 4.51 -15.17
C GLU A 76 11.01 3.23 -14.32
N LEU A 77 10.91 3.37 -13.00
CA LEU A 77 10.79 2.25 -12.08
C LEU A 77 9.49 1.48 -12.31
N VAL A 78 8.34 2.18 -12.34
CA VAL A 78 7.03 1.56 -12.60
C VAL A 78 7.04 0.83 -13.94
N GLY A 79 7.56 1.45 -15.02
CA GLY A 79 7.68 0.80 -16.32
C GLY A 79 8.44 -0.53 -16.24
N LYS A 80 9.61 -0.54 -15.61
CA LYS A 80 10.44 -1.75 -15.45
C LYS A 80 9.71 -2.87 -14.69
N VAL A 81 9.03 -2.54 -13.58
CA VAL A 81 8.39 -3.57 -12.74
C VAL A 81 7.05 -4.05 -13.33
N VAL A 82 6.38 -3.23 -14.13
CA VAL A 82 5.21 -3.65 -14.93
C VAL A 82 5.66 -4.57 -16.06
N ASP A 83 6.70 -4.22 -16.81
CA ASP A 83 7.25 -5.04 -17.91
C ASP A 83 7.74 -6.42 -17.40
N SER A 84 8.28 -6.47 -16.19
CA SER A 84 8.69 -7.73 -15.53
C SER A 84 7.53 -8.48 -14.87
N GLN A 85 6.31 -8.00 -14.99
CA GLN A 85 5.08 -8.59 -14.41
C GLN A 85 5.11 -8.67 -12.86
N ARG A 86 5.90 -7.81 -12.20
CA ARG A 86 5.98 -7.74 -10.74
C ARG A 86 5.02 -6.71 -10.15
N LEU A 87 4.51 -5.78 -10.94
CA LEU A 87 3.56 -4.77 -10.53
C LEU A 87 2.33 -4.81 -11.45
N SER A 88 1.16 -4.81 -10.85
CA SER A 88 -0.11 -4.69 -11.57
C SER A 88 -1.09 -3.78 -10.83
N PHE A 89 -2.12 -3.31 -11.57
CA PHE A 89 -3.11 -2.36 -11.06
C PHE A 89 -4.52 -2.92 -11.22
N VAL A 90 -5.33 -2.82 -10.15
CA VAL A 90 -6.71 -3.30 -10.15
C VAL A 90 -7.67 -2.30 -9.50
N PHE A 91 -8.93 -2.36 -9.90
CA PHE A 91 -9.99 -1.63 -9.23
C PHE A 91 -10.47 -2.40 -7.99
N GLY A 92 -10.61 -1.69 -6.85
CA GLY A 92 -11.15 -2.22 -5.61
C GLY A 92 -10.16 -3.01 -4.75
N ALA A 93 -10.11 -2.69 -3.47
CA ALA A 93 -9.16 -3.24 -2.50
C ALA A 93 -9.29 -4.77 -2.37
N ALA A 94 -10.50 -5.30 -2.39
CA ALA A 94 -10.75 -6.74 -2.29
C ALA A 94 -10.10 -7.53 -3.43
N ASN A 95 -10.02 -6.97 -4.64
CA ASN A 95 -9.43 -7.65 -5.79
C ASN A 95 -7.91 -7.81 -5.67
N ALA A 96 -7.22 -6.83 -5.06
CA ALA A 96 -5.78 -6.94 -4.78
C ALA A 96 -5.49 -7.91 -3.63
N SER A 97 -6.41 -8.03 -2.68
CA SER A 97 -6.17 -8.69 -1.39
C SER A 97 -6.37 -10.21 -1.37
N LYS A 98 -7.06 -10.78 -2.37
CA LYS A 98 -7.48 -12.20 -2.37
C LYS A 98 -6.33 -13.21 -2.17
N GLU A 99 -5.17 -12.92 -2.72
CA GLU A 99 -4.01 -13.82 -2.66
C GLU A 99 -2.84 -13.24 -1.89
N ALA A 100 -2.98 -12.01 -1.38
CA ALA A 100 -1.90 -11.32 -0.72
C ALA A 100 -1.67 -11.83 0.71
N GLU A 101 -0.41 -11.82 1.11
CA GLU A 101 0.07 -12.11 2.46
C GLU A 101 0.21 -10.83 3.27
N PHE A 102 0.63 -9.76 2.59
CA PHE A 102 0.82 -8.41 3.16
C PHE A 102 -0.12 -7.42 2.49
N HIS A 103 -0.73 -6.55 3.30
CA HIS A 103 -1.69 -5.53 2.84
C HIS A 103 -1.25 -4.17 3.35
N PHE A 104 -0.77 -3.30 2.46
CA PHE A 104 -0.36 -1.94 2.80
C PHE A 104 -1.53 -0.98 2.61
N LEU A 105 -2.03 -0.39 3.69
CA LEU A 105 -3.07 0.64 3.64
C LEU A 105 -2.42 2.00 3.44
N CYS A 106 -2.52 2.54 2.23
CA CYS A 106 -1.97 3.83 1.80
C CYS A 106 -3.11 4.78 1.41
N LEU A 107 -4.14 4.85 2.26
CA LEU A 107 -5.37 5.59 2.00
C LEU A 107 -5.31 7.01 2.59
N PRO A 108 -5.96 7.99 1.96
CA PRO A 108 -5.97 9.35 2.45
C PRO A 108 -6.70 9.47 3.79
N THR A 109 -6.20 10.38 4.64
CA THR A 109 -6.82 10.73 5.92
C THR A 109 -6.89 12.26 6.03
N PRO A 110 -7.74 12.92 5.21
CA PRO A 110 -7.80 14.37 5.17
C PRO A 110 -8.29 14.95 6.50
N SER A 111 -7.96 16.22 6.75
CA SER A 111 -8.43 16.93 7.94
C SER A 111 -9.86 17.42 7.75
N ASN A 112 -10.71 17.16 8.73
CA ASN A 112 -12.02 17.78 8.86
C ASN A 112 -11.92 19.25 9.24
N LYS A 113 -13.02 20.01 9.13
CA LYS A 113 -13.08 21.42 9.49
C LYS A 113 -12.78 21.70 10.96
N ASP A 114 -12.98 20.73 11.84
CA ASP A 114 -12.69 20.79 13.27
C ASP A 114 -11.25 20.36 13.63
N GLY A 115 -10.43 20.02 12.61
CA GLY A 115 -9.05 19.56 12.79
C GLY A 115 -8.91 18.06 13.08
N SER A 116 -10.01 17.32 13.20
CA SER A 116 -9.96 15.83 13.29
C SER A 116 -9.60 15.21 11.94
N SER A 117 -9.08 13.99 11.95
CA SER A 117 -8.83 13.23 10.72
C SER A 117 -10.11 12.52 10.25
N ASP A 118 -10.42 12.67 8.97
CA ASP A 118 -11.45 11.85 8.32
C ASP A 118 -10.86 10.46 8.00
N LEU A 119 -11.38 9.44 8.65
CA LEU A 119 -10.96 8.06 8.49
C LEU A 119 -11.87 7.24 7.57
N SER A 120 -12.84 7.87 6.91
CA SER A 120 -13.85 7.17 6.08
C SER A 120 -13.21 6.29 5.00
N PHE A 121 -12.22 6.82 4.28
CA PHE A 121 -11.50 6.06 3.25
C PHE A 121 -10.77 4.84 3.82
N LEU A 122 -10.18 5.00 5.00
CA LEU A 122 -9.50 3.90 5.69
C LEU A 122 -10.50 2.83 6.14
N GLU A 123 -11.63 3.24 6.71
CA GLU A 123 -12.69 2.33 7.15
C GLU A 123 -13.32 1.58 5.97
N GLU A 124 -13.55 2.24 4.84
CA GLU A 124 -14.02 1.60 3.60
C GLU A 124 -13.03 0.56 3.10
N GLY A 125 -11.75 0.90 2.98
CA GLY A 125 -10.71 -0.03 2.54
C GLY A 125 -10.60 -1.26 3.47
N ILE A 126 -10.65 -1.05 4.79
CA ILE A 126 -10.65 -2.12 5.79
C ILE A 126 -11.87 -3.03 5.61
N ASN A 127 -13.07 -2.45 5.41
CA ASN A 127 -14.30 -3.24 5.21
C ASN A 127 -14.22 -4.07 3.91
N GLU A 128 -13.69 -3.52 2.82
CA GLU A 128 -13.53 -4.24 1.56
C GLU A 128 -12.58 -5.46 1.72
N ILE A 129 -11.42 -5.27 2.37
CA ILE A 129 -10.46 -6.37 2.51
C ILE A 129 -10.88 -7.40 3.56
N SER A 130 -11.66 -7.02 4.57
CA SER A 130 -12.00 -7.87 5.71
C SER A 130 -12.62 -9.21 5.33
N SER A 131 -13.37 -9.24 4.22
CA SER A 131 -14.06 -10.44 3.75
C SER A 131 -13.16 -11.41 2.93
N VAL A 132 -11.99 -10.95 2.52
CA VAL A 132 -11.08 -11.69 1.62
C VAL A 132 -9.69 -11.93 2.21
N LEU A 133 -9.41 -11.40 3.40
CA LEU A 133 -8.14 -11.61 4.09
C LEU A 133 -7.92 -13.09 4.40
N ASN A 134 -6.73 -13.59 4.06
CA ASN A 134 -6.29 -14.90 4.50
C ASN A 134 -5.97 -14.90 6.00
N PRO A 135 -6.16 -16.02 6.70
CA PRO A 135 -5.68 -16.17 8.07
C PRO A 135 -4.18 -15.86 8.16
N ASN A 136 -3.77 -15.15 9.20
CA ASN A 136 -2.39 -14.69 9.45
C ASN A 136 -1.85 -13.64 8.46
N SER A 137 -2.70 -13.03 7.63
CA SER A 137 -2.32 -11.87 6.82
C SER A 137 -1.75 -10.75 7.71
N ILE A 138 -0.76 -10.04 7.20
CA ILE A 138 -0.19 -8.86 7.85
C ILE A 138 -0.73 -7.61 7.17
N VAL A 139 -1.41 -6.76 7.96
CA VAL A 139 -1.95 -5.47 7.49
C VAL A 139 -1.08 -4.34 8.02
N VAL A 140 -0.40 -3.64 7.13
CA VAL A 140 0.49 -2.53 7.44
C VAL A 140 -0.23 -1.21 7.17
N ASN A 141 -0.56 -0.47 8.23
CA ASN A 141 -1.15 0.86 8.06
C ASN A 141 -0.05 1.90 7.83
N LYS A 142 0.04 2.42 6.62
CA LYS A 142 0.95 3.51 6.23
C LYS A 142 0.28 4.88 6.28
N SER A 143 -1.04 4.94 6.39
CA SER A 143 -1.76 6.21 6.55
C SER A 143 -1.43 6.86 7.89
N THR A 144 -1.30 8.18 7.91
CA THR A 144 -1.14 8.95 9.15
C THR A 144 -2.48 9.03 9.87
N VAL A 145 -2.56 8.48 11.06
CA VAL A 145 -3.81 8.31 11.81
C VAL A 145 -3.66 8.70 13.28
N PRO A 146 -4.75 9.11 13.96
CA PRO A 146 -4.74 9.36 15.39
C PRO A 146 -4.33 8.14 16.22
N LEU A 147 -3.81 8.41 17.42
CA LEU A 147 -3.47 7.36 18.39
C LEU A 147 -4.66 6.43 18.65
N GLY A 148 -4.37 5.13 18.70
CA GLY A 148 -5.38 4.09 18.93
C GLY A 148 -6.06 3.56 17.66
N THR A 149 -5.87 4.18 16.49
CA THR A 149 -6.49 3.70 15.24
C THR A 149 -5.99 2.30 14.88
N ALA A 150 -4.70 1.99 15.02
CA ALA A 150 -4.18 0.64 14.78
C ALA A 150 -4.89 -0.43 15.63
N LYS A 151 -5.22 -0.12 16.89
CA LYS A 151 -5.99 -1.02 17.75
C LYS A 151 -7.44 -1.20 17.27
N LYS A 152 -8.05 -0.15 16.70
CA LYS A 152 -9.39 -0.25 16.09
C LYS A 152 -9.34 -1.16 14.85
N ILE A 153 -8.34 -0.96 13.98
CA ILE A 153 -8.13 -1.81 12.80
C ILE A 153 -7.91 -3.27 13.24
N GLN A 154 -7.05 -3.50 14.23
CA GLN A 154 -6.81 -4.86 14.78
C GLN A 154 -8.10 -5.50 15.30
N ASN A 155 -8.95 -4.75 16.00
CA ASN A 155 -10.23 -5.27 16.49
C ASN A 155 -11.21 -5.62 15.35
N SER A 156 -11.17 -4.86 14.26
CA SER A 156 -12.02 -5.12 13.08
C SER A 156 -11.53 -6.34 12.28
N LEU A 157 -10.24 -6.47 12.06
CA LEU A 157 -9.65 -7.50 11.21
C LEU A 157 -9.17 -8.74 11.98
N GLY A 158 -8.90 -8.62 13.28
CA GLY A 158 -8.33 -9.70 14.10
C GLY A 158 -9.24 -10.93 14.22
N ARG A 159 -10.54 -10.79 13.94
CA ARG A 159 -11.47 -11.92 13.87
C ARG A 159 -11.11 -12.92 12.77
N ASN A 160 -10.42 -12.47 11.74
CA ASN A 160 -9.93 -13.27 10.63
C ASN A 160 -8.50 -13.80 10.86
N GLY A 161 -7.91 -13.57 12.04
CA GLY A 161 -6.53 -13.95 12.34
C GLY A 161 -5.46 -13.01 11.76
N ALA A 162 -5.84 -11.86 11.21
CA ALA A 162 -4.90 -10.89 10.67
C ALA A 162 -4.15 -10.14 11.78
N HIS A 163 -2.90 -9.77 11.51
CA HIS A 163 -2.05 -8.97 12.38
C HIS A 163 -1.92 -7.55 11.81
N VAL A 164 -2.05 -6.53 12.66
CA VAL A 164 -1.99 -5.13 12.24
C VAL A 164 -0.71 -4.48 12.75
N VAL A 165 0.04 -3.86 11.83
CA VAL A 165 1.27 -3.11 12.10
C VAL A 165 1.02 -1.63 11.76
N SER A 166 1.43 -0.72 12.63
CA SER A 166 1.41 0.73 12.37
C SER A 166 2.79 1.15 11.87
N ASN A 167 2.83 1.66 10.63
CA ASN A 167 4.05 2.16 10.00
C ASN A 167 3.72 3.44 9.23
N PRO A 168 3.33 4.52 9.93
CA PRO A 168 2.94 5.78 9.27
C PRO A 168 4.08 6.36 8.45
N GLU A 169 3.73 6.97 7.32
CA GLU A 169 4.66 7.61 6.40
C GLU A 169 4.50 9.12 6.46
N PHE A 170 5.62 9.84 6.42
CA PHE A 170 5.70 11.30 6.48
C PHE A 170 6.39 11.88 5.24
N LEU A 171 6.24 11.23 4.10
CA LEU A 171 6.80 11.69 2.82
C LEU A 171 6.16 13.00 2.38
N ARG A 172 6.98 13.88 1.79
CA ARG A 172 6.51 15.09 1.09
C ARG A 172 6.69 14.88 -0.40
N GLU A 173 5.59 15.04 -1.13
CA GLU A 173 5.57 14.94 -2.59
C GLU A 173 6.50 15.98 -3.22
N GLY A 174 7.39 15.54 -4.12
CA GLY A 174 8.24 16.42 -4.93
C GLY A 174 9.46 17.01 -4.23
N GLU A 175 9.90 16.50 -3.07
CA GLU A 175 11.12 16.92 -2.36
C GLU A 175 12.17 15.82 -2.21
#